data_cac987242775f0b21b3a74758fecf13e
#
_entry.id   cac987242775f0b21b3a74758fecf13e
#
_cell.length_a   1.000
_cell.length_b   1.000
_cell.length_c   1.000
_cell.angle_alpha   90.00
_cell.angle_beta   90.00
_cell.angle_gamma   90.00
#
_symmetry.space_group_name_H-M   'P 1'
#
loop_
_entity.id
_entity.type
_entity.pdbx_description
1 polymer ?
#
loop_
_entity_poly.entity_id
_entity_poly.type
_entity_poly.pdbx_seq_one_letter_code
_entity_poly.pdbx_strand_id
1 'polypeptide(L)'
;MTINIQNTKSGTTISKYIYGHFAEHLGRCIYEGLYVGEDSPIPNKNGMRIDVVEALKNIQIPVLRWPGGCFADEYHWKDGIGPKENRKTMVNTHWGGVTENNHFGTHEFFELIKQLECDAYVNGNVGSGTVQEMSEWVEYITMDGISPMADLRRENGHEDAWEMKFFGVGNENWGCGGNMRPEYYADLYRRYQTYVRQYGDKKIYKVAGGANVADYHWTETLMKNAHWLMDGLSLHYYVHPQGWEEKGSALEFDEAEWQVTCEKAAYMDELLTRHSAIMDQYDPEQRVGIIVDEWGTWFSAEPGTNPGFLYQQNTIRDAMVAAITLNIFHKHAKRVHMANIAQTVNVLQAMILTDGEQMVKTPSYHVFDLYKVHQDAETIDSHGTSSDTITYTISKKEDTIHLSVCNFATQGTEELTFSLETAINEVKEARYIVGDKMNAHNDFDHPEDVVIQDFTAYDVKENKVSLRVPAMSVLTISLTV
;
A
#
# COMPACT_ATOMS: atom_id res chain seq x y z
N MET A 1 18.18 9.91 23.55
CA MET A 1 18.43 8.55 22.97
C MET A 1 19.67 8.60 22.10
N THR A 2 20.55 7.57 22.14
CA THR A 2 21.76 7.52 21.28
C THR A 2 21.76 6.25 20.45
N ILE A 3 21.98 6.41 19.13
CA ILE A 3 21.94 5.35 18.14
C ILE A 3 23.25 5.34 17.36
N ASN A 4 23.93 4.20 17.31
CA ASN A 4 25.13 4.00 16.53
C ASN A 4 24.79 3.31 15.21
N ILE A 5 25.24 3.86 14.10
CA ILE A 5 24.92 3.44 12.74
C ILE A 5 26.14 2.77 12.11
N GLN A 6 25.98 1.54 11.60
CA GLN A 6 27.02 0.80 10.88
C GLN A 6 26.92 1.07 9.36
N ASN A 7 27.22 2.30 8.94
CA ASN A 7 26.99 2.74 7.56
C ASN A 7 28.10 2.32 6.56
N THR A 8 29.09 1.56 6.99
CA THR A 8 30.13 1.00 6.12
C THR A 8 29.78 -0.39 5.59
N LYS A 9 28.71 -1.01 6.11
CA LYS A 9 28.22 -2.32 5.67
C LYS A 9 27.00 -2.16 4.76
N SER A 10 26.93 -3.00 3.71
CA SER A 10 25.75 -3.13 2.85
C SER A 10 24.67 -3.93 3.54
N GLY A 11 23.45 -3.48 3.47
CA GLY A 11 22.27 -4.13 4.03
C GLY A 11 21.42 -4.85 2.98
N THR A 12 20.14 -4.97 3.26
CA THR A 12 19.13 -5.51 2.33
C THR A 12 18.48 -4.37 1.57
N THR A 13 18.25 -4.54 0.27
CA THR A 13 17.50 -3.55 -0.51
C THR A 13 16.05 -3.47 -0.04
N ILE A 14 15.60 -2.28 0.28
CA ILE A 14 14.21 -1.97 0.55
C ILE A 14 13.49 -1.93 -0.79
N SER A 15 12.65 -2.91 -1.07
CA SER A 15 11.89 -2.95 -2.31
C SER A 15 11.01 -1.70 -2.44
N LYS A 16 11.11 -0.98 -3.57
CA LYS A 16 10.21 0.15 -3.82
C LYS A 16 8.73 -0.22 -3.70
N TYR A 17 8.38 -1.49 -3.98
CA TYR A 17 6.99 -1.96 -3.93
C TYR A 17 6.39 -2.00 -2.51
N ILE A 18 7.19 -1.83 -1.46
CA ILE A 18 6.69 -1.59 -0.08
C ILE A 18 5.84 -0.31 -0.01
N TYR A 19 6.07 0.62 -0.95
CA TYR A 19 5.33 1.88 -1.11
C TYR A 19 4.16 1.78 -2.10
N GLY A 20 3.66 0.56 -2.33
CA GLY A 20 2.53 0.30 -3.20
C GLY A 20 1.20 0.82 -2.66
N HIS A 21 0.25 0.94 -3.55
CA HIS A 21 -1.09 1.44 -3.27
C HIS A 21 -2.16 0.47 -3.76
N PHE A 22 -3.35 0.60 -3.20
CA PHE A 22 -4.49 -0.22 -3.49
C PHE A 22 -5.69 0.63 -3.91
N ALA A 23 -6.31 0.28 -5.01
CA ALA A 23 -7.54 0.88 -5.51
C ALA A 23 -8.58 -0.20 -5.78
N GLU A 24 -9.77 -0.03 -5.24
CA GLU A 24 -10.87 -0.99 -5.36
C GLU A 24 -12.12 -0.30 -5.87
N HIS A 25 -12.98 -1.04 -6.56
CA HIS A 25 -14.37 -0.60 -6.84
C HIS A 25 -15.16 -0.58 -5.53
N LEU A 26 -14.80 0.36 -4.66
CA LEU A 26 -15.35 0.59 -3.34
C LEU A 26 -15.60 2.09 -3.14
N GLY A 27 -16.81 2.44 -2.75
CA GLY A 27 -17.16 3.82 -2.48
C GLY A 27 -16.79 4.76 -3.62
N ARG A 28 -16.01 5.80 -3.29
CA ARG A 28 -15.54 6.80 -4.26
C ARG A 28 -14.03 6.68 -4.56
N CYS A 29 -13.44 5.47 -4.44
CA CYS A 29 -12.04 5.29 -4.77
C CYS A 29 -11.80 5.40 -6.28
N ILE A 30 -12.54 4.62 -7.07
CA ILE A 30 -12.43 4.65 -8.53
C ILE A 30 -13.20 5.82 -9.09
N TYR A 31 -14.55 5.79 -9.01
CA TYR A 31 -15.40 6.87 -9.53
C TYR A 31 -15.35 8.08 -8.59
N GLU A 32 -15.27 9.28 -9.17
CA GLU A 32 -15.07 10.56 -8.48
C GLU A 32 -13.67 10.74 -7.82
N GLY A 33 -13.00 9.65 -7.51
CA GLY A 33 -11.65 9.63 -6.94
C GLY A 33 -10.55 9.62 -8.00
N LEU A 34 -10.29 8.47 -8.61
CA LEU A 34 -9.29 8.31 -9.67
C LEU A 34 -9.83 8.65 -11.06
N TYR A 35 -11.09 8.30 -11.32
CA TYR A 35 -11.74 8.39 -12.63
C TYR A 35 -13.04 9.18 -12.57
N VAL A 36 -13.17 10.15 -13.45
CA VAL A 36 -14.37 11.00 -13.55
C VAL A 36 -15.07 10.92 -14.92
N GLY A 37 -14.45 10.20 -15.87
CA GLY A 37 -14.94 10.15 -17.25
C GLY A 37 -14.42 11.31 -18.11
N GLU A 38 -14.34 11.07 -19.41
CA GLU A 38 -13.74 12.02 -20.36
C GLU A 38 -14.56 13.31 -20.52
N ASP A 39 -15.89 13.20 -20.38
CA ASP A 39 -16.84 14.31 -20.52
C ASP A 39 -17.03 15.12 -19.22
N SER A 40 -16.31 14.77 -18.15
CA SER A 40 -16.42 15.47 -16.86
C SER A 40 -15.91 16.91 -16.97
N PRO A 41 -16.57 17.89 -16.29
CA PRO A 41 -16.01 19.23 -16.15
C PRO A 41 -14.77 19.29 -15.27
N ILE A 42 -14.54 18.27 -14.43
CA ILE A 42 -13.32 18.15 -13.61
C ILE A 42 -12.13 17.90 -14.55
N PRO A 43 -11.01 18.66 -14.41
CA PRO A 43 -9.83 18.48 -15.25
C PRO A 43 -9.37 17.04 -15.28
N ASN A 44 -9.37 16.44 -16.47
CA ASN A 44 -9.02 15.04 -16.64
C ASN A 44 -8.24 14.79 -17.93
N LYS A 45 -7.52 13.68 -17.95
CA LYS A 45 -6.89 13.13 -19.15
C LYS A 45 -7.37 11.71 -19.35
N ASN A 46 -8.10 11.47 -20.44
CA ASN A 46 -8.74 10.18 -20.73
C ASN A 46 -9.59 9.69 -19.54
N GLY A 47 -10.31 10.61 -18.90
CA GLY A 47 -11.17 10.35 -17.75
C GLY A 47 -10.46 10.29 -16.39
N MET A 48 -9.13 10.24 -16.33
CA MET A 48 -8.36 10.23 -15.06
C MET A 48 -8.18 11.66 -14.55
N ARG A 49 -8.42 11.89 -13.25
CA ARG A 49 -8.23 13.20 -12.62
C ARG A 49 -6.76 13.62 -12.67
N ILE A 50 -6.47 14.77 -13.26
CA ILE A 50 -5.09 15.27 -13.42
C ILE A 50 -4.45 15.57 -12.06
N ASP A 51 -5.18 16.23 -11.16
CA ASP A 51 -4.70 16.60 -9.81
C ASP A 51 -4.30 15.37 -8.98
N VAL A 52 -5.12 14.32 -9.01
CA VAL A 52 -4.85 13.07 -8.29
C VAL A 52 -3.65 12.33 -8.91
N VAL A 53 -3.60 12.22 -10.24
CA VAL A 53 -2.47 11.58 -10.93
C VAL A 53 -1.16 12.30 -10.64
N GLU A 54 -1.12 13.65 -10.69
CA GLU A 54 0.06 14.43 -10.37
C GLU A 54 0.50 14.26 -8.91
N ALA A 55 -0.45 14.25 -7.97
CA ALA A 55 -0.16 14.01 -6.56
C ALA A 55 0.45 12.62 -6.32
N LEU A 56 -0.09 11.56 -6.94
CA LEU A 56 0.43 10.20 -6.81
C LEU A 56 1.80 10.04 -7.48
N LYS A 57 2.05 10.70 -8.60
CA LYS A 57 3.39 10.75 -9.23
C LYS A 57 4.42 11.42 -8.34
N ASN A 58 4.04 12.49 -7.63
CA ASN A 58 4.95 13.19 -6.71
C ASN A 58 5.48 12.28 -5.60
N ILE A 59 4.66 11.38 -5.07
CA ILE A 59 5.09 10.40 -4.06
C ILE A 59 5.74 9.15 -4.68
N GLN A 60 5.93 9.12 -6.01
CA GLN A 60 6.59 8.06 -6.76
C GLN A 60 5.94 6.68 -6.50
N ILE A 61 4.60 6.62 -6.60
CA ILE A 61 3.87 5.35 -6.45
C ILE A 61 4.45 4.26 -7.36
N PRO A 62 4.97 3.14 -6.82
CA PRO A 62 5.67 2.15 -7.63
C PRO A 62 4.76 1.09 -8.24
N VAL A 63 3.61 0.85 -7.63
CA VAL A 63 2.64 -0.18 -8.05
C VAL A 63 1.24 0.19 -7.56
N LEU A 64 0.24 -0.09 -8.39
CA LEU A 64 -1.18 0.03 -8.04
C LEU A 64 -1.88 -1.31 -8.18
N ARG A 65 -2.50 -1.78 -7.09
CA ARG A 65 -3.32 -3.00 -7.05
C ARG A 65 -4.77 -2.67 -7.39
N TRP A 66 -5.40 -3.47 -8.30
CA TRP A 66 -6.78 -3.31 -8.79
C TRP A 66 -7.29 -4.68 -9.30
N PRO A 67 -8.59 -5.02 -9.40
CA PRO A 67 -9.79 -4.17 -9.20
C PRO A 67 -10.31 -4.14 -7.77
N GLY A 68 -9.69 -4.84 -6.87
CA GLY A 68 -10.12 -4.95 -5.48
C GLY A 68 -9.30 -5.95 -4.70
N GLY A 69 -9.66 -5.99 -3.53
CA GLY A 69 -10.06 -6.77 -2.41
C GLY A 69 -11.26 -7.67 -2.70
N CYS A 70 -12.26 -7.58 -1.84
CA CYS A 70 -13.48 -8.40 -1.97
C CYS A 70 -14.16 -8.27 -3.33
N PHE A 71 -14.14 -7.08 -3.94
CA PHE A 71 -14.71 -6.87 -5.25
C PHE A 71 -14.03 -7.74 -6.35
N ALA A 72 -12.74 -8.04 -6.23
CA ALA A 72 -12.03 -8.85 -7.22
C ALA A 72 -12.64 -10.25 -7.40
N ASP A 73 -13.16 -10.86 -6.33
CA ASP A 73 -13.74 -12.20 -6.36
C ASP A 73 -15.23 -12.24 -6.82
N GLU A 74 -15.79 -11.07 -7.17
CA GLU A 74 -17.05 -10.91 -7.89
C GLU A 74 -16.89 -10.29 -9.29
N TYR A 75 -15.70 -9.78 -9.62
CA TYR A 75 -15.46 -9.06 -10.87
C TYR A 75 -15.27 -9.99 -12.05
N HIS A 76 -16.13 -9.83 -13.07
CA HIS A 76 -16.03 -10.51 -14.35
C HIS A 76 -15.45 -9.53 -15.38
N TRP A 77 -14.15 -9.63 -15.65
CA TRP A 77 -13.38 -8.65 -16.42
C TRP A 77 -13.93 -8.34 -17.81
N LYS A 78 -14.60 -9.32 -18.46
CA LYS A 78 -15.23 -9.12 -19.77
C LYS A 78 -16.39 -8.11 -19.74
N ASP A 79 -17.00 -7.92 -18.58
CA ASP A 79 -18.06 -6.93 -18.41
C ASP A 79 -17.52 -5.49 -18.42
N GLY A 80 -16.20 -5.32 -18.18
CA GLY A 80 -15.49 -4.02 -18.15
C GLY A 80 -14.66 -3.71 -19.40
N ILE A 81 -14.90 -4.38 -20.54
CA ILE A 81 -14.21 -4.11 -21.82
C ILE A 81 -15.17 -3.78 -22.95
N GLY A 82 -14.64 -3.27 -24.06
CA GLY A 82 -15.44 -2.83 -25.20
C GLY A 82 -16.12 -1.47 -24.99
N PRO A 83 -17.04 -1.06 -25.89
CA PRO A 83 -17.74 0.22 -25.80
C PRO A 83 -18.49 0.37 -24.46
N LYS A 84 -18.32 1.49 -23.79
CA LYS A 84 -18.86 1.73 -22.43
C LYS A 84 -20.38 1.58 -22.35
N GLU A 85 -21.09 2.01 -23.39
CA GLU A 85 -22.55 1.91 -23.50
C GLU A 85 -23.07 0.46 -23.57
N ASN A 86 -22.21 -0.49 -23.89
CA ASN A 86 -22.55 -1.92 -23.98
C ASN A 86 -22.07 -2.74 -22.78
N ARG A 87 -21.35 -2.12 -21.84
CA ARG A 87 -20.83 -2.81 -20.65
C ARG A 87 -21.98 -3.15 -19.69
N LYS A 88 -21.92 -4.34 -19.11
CA LYS A 88 -22.95 -4.78 -18.18
C LYS A 88 -22.83 -4.01 -16.86
N THR A 89 -23.99 -3.74 -16.27
CA THR A 89 -24.06 -3.28 -14.88
C THR A 89 -24.16 -4.48 -13.92
N MET A 90 -23.64 -4.30 -12.71
CA MET A 90 -23.78 -5.27 -11.62
C MET A 90 -24.08 -4.55 -10.31
N VAL A 91 -24.57 -5.28 -9.33
CA VAL A 91 -24.69 -4.77 -7.96
C VAL A 91 -23.36 -5.02 -7.24
N ASN A 92 -22.74 -3.99 -6.70
CA ASN A 92 -21.59 -4.13 -5.81
C ASN A 92 -22.09 -4.58 -4.43
N THR A 93 -22.14 -5.88 -4.20
CA THR A 93 -22.78 -6.47 -3.02
C THR A 93 -21.92 -6.32 -1.77
N HIS A 94 -20.60 -6.22 -1.90
CA HIS A 94 -19.70 -6.02 -0.78
C HIS A 94 -19.72 -4.56 -0.31
N TRP A 95 -19.79 -3.61 -1.25
CA TRP A 95 -19.53 -2.21 -0.93
C TRP A 95 -20.73 -1.30 -1.25
N GLY A 96 -21.55 -1.07 -0.25
CA GLY A 96 -22.63 -0.09 -0.29
C GLY A 96 -23.88 -0.48 -1.07
N GLY A 97 -23.92 -1.64 -1.74
CA GLY A 97 -25.08 -2.12 -2.50
C GLY A 97 -25.40 -1.26 -3.74
N VAL A 98 -24.42 -0.53 -4.27
CA VAL A 98 -24.58 0.38 -5.41
C VAL A 98 -24.45 -0.35 -6.73
N THR A 99 -24.97 0.27 -7.81
CA THR A 99 -24.79 -0.24 -9.16
C THR A 99 -23.40 0.13 -9.68
N GLU A 100 -22.58 -0.87 -10.00
CA GLU A 100 -21.34 -0.74 -10.74
C GLU A 100 -21.66 -0.75 -12.25
N ASN A 101 -21.21 0.27 -12.99
CA ASN A 101 -21.46 0.39 -14.42
C ASN A 101 -20.34 -0.16 -15.31
N ASN A 102 -19.23 -0.60 -14.73
CA ASN A 102 -18.06 -1.12 -15.41
C ASN A 102 -17.41 -0.15 -16.42
N HIS A 103 -17.62 1.17 -16.27
CA HIS A 103 -17.00 2.15 -17.14
C HIS A 103 -15.49 2.32 -16.89
N PHE A 104 -15.02 1.87 -15.74
CA PHE A 104 -13.59 1.71 -15.45
C PHE A 104 -13.27 0.21 -15.44
N GLY A 105 -12.58 -0.26 -16.46
CA GLY A 105 -12.18 -1.65 -16.61
C GLY A 105 -10.71 -1.78 -16.99
N THR A 106 -10.34 -2.86 -17.68
CA THR A 106 -8.94 -3.17 -18.02
C THR A 106 -8.25 -2.04 -18.79
N HIS A 107 -8.90 -1.47 -19.80
CA HIS A 107 -8.31 -0.40 -20.63
C HIS A 107 -8.08 0.87 -19.81
N GLU A 108 -9.06 1.28 -19.02
CA GLU A 108 -8.98 2.47 -18.17
C GLU A 108 -7.92 2.28 -17.07
N PHE A 109 -7.83 1.08 -16.49
CA PHE A 109 -6.79 0.78 -15.51
C PHE A 109 -5.38 0.90 -16.10
N PHE A 110 -5.12 0.30 -17.26
CA PHE A 110 -3.79 0.41 -17.89
C PHE A 110 -3.49 1.80 -18.44
N GLU A 111 -4.50 2.60 -18.79
CA GLU A 111 -4.31 4.03 -19.07
C GLU A 111 -3.88 4.78 -17.78
N LEU A 112 -4.50 4.49 -16.64
CA LEU A 112 -4.10 5.04 -15.34
C LEU A 112 -2.66 4.64 -14.99
N ILE A 113 -2.31 3.36 -15.12
CA ILE A 113 -0.94 2.86 -14.89
C ILE A 113 0.07 3.60 -15.76
N LYS A 114 -0.24 3.81 -17.03
CA LYS A 114 0.61 4.58 -17.95
C LYS A 114 0.79 6.03 -17.51
N GLN A 115 -0.27 6.70 -17.06
CA GLN A 115 -0.19 8.07 -16.57
C GLN A 115 0.57 8.18 -15.25
N LEU A 116 0.42 7.21 -14.35
CA LEU A 116 1.15 7.14 -13.08
C LEU A 116 2.63 6.73 -13.24
N GLU A 117 3.00 6.12 -14.38
CA GLU A 117 4.34 5.58 -14.62
C GLU A 117 4.74 4.51 -13.58
N CYS A 118 3.79 3.68 -13.16
CA CYS A 118 3.98 2.64 -12.16
C CYS A 118 3.70 1.23 -12.72
N ASP A 119 4.01 0.19 -11.94
CA ASP A 119 3.73 -1.19 -12.32
C ASP A 119 2.27 -1.58 -11.97
N ALA A 120 1.68 -2.46 -12.77
CA ALA A 120 0.35 -3.00 -12.54
C ALA A 120 0.37 -4.22 -11.64
N TYR A 121 -0.53 -4.26 -10.65
CA TYR A 121 -0.87 -5.44 -9.87
C TYR A 121 -2.36 -5.74 -10.07
N VAL A 122 -2.66 -6.73 -10.91
CA VAL A 122 -4.03 -7.15 -11.19
C VAL A 122 -4.42 -8.31 -10.29
N ASN A 123 -5.61 -8.24 -9.67
CA ASN A 123 -6.12 -9.27 -8.78
C ASN A 123 -7.23 -10.08 -9.47
N GLY A 124 -7.03 -11.40 -9.61
CA GLY A 124 -7.93 -12.30 -10.33
C GLY A 124 -9.02 -12.91 -9.45
N ASN A 125 -10.13 -13.26 -10.07
CA ASN A 125 -11.34 -13.78 -9.42
C ASN A 125 -11.25 -15.32 -9.24
N VAL A 126 -11.05 -15.78 -8.01
CA VAL A 126 -11.11 -17.19 -7.61
C VAL A 126 -12.47 -17.53 -6.96
N GLY A 127 -13.18 -16.53 -6.46
CA GLY A 127 -14.46 -16.69 -5.74
C GLY A 127 -15.59 -17.14 -6.68
N SER A 128 -16.05 -16.25 -7.57
CA SER A 128 -17.14 -16.52 -8.52
C SER A 128 -16.68 -16.81 -9.94
N GLY A 129 -15.40 -16.54 -10.27
CA GLY A 129 -14.82 -16.73 -11.60
C GLY A 129 -14.42 -18.17 -11.90
N THR A 130 -13.97 -18.38 -13.13
CA THR A 130 -13.47 -19.67 -13.61
C THR A 130 -12.00 -19.61 -13.97
N VAL A 131 -11.33 -20.76 -13.99
CA VAL A 131 -9.93 -20.87 -14.46
C VAL A 131 -9.79 -20.36 -15.88
N GLN A 132 -10.75 -20.65 -16.75
CA GLN A 132 -10.75 -20.19 -18.14
C GLN A 132 -10.82 -18.65 -18.19
N GLU A 133 -11.73 -18.06 -17.45
CA GLU A 133 -11.90 -16.60 -17.41
C GLU A 133 -10.62 -15.89 -16.95
N MET A 134 -9.97 -16.40 -15.91
CA MET A 134 -8.69 -15.87 -15.44
C MET A 134 -7.58 -16.04 -16.49
N SER A 135 -7.47 -17.20 -17.11
CA SER A 135 -6.49 -17.48 -18.17
C SER A 135 -6.70 -16.56 -19.38
N GLU A 136 -7.93 -16.34 -19.79
CA GLU A 136 -8.28 -15.46 -20.90
C GLU A 136 -7.99 -13.99 -20.57
N TRP A 137 -8.13 -13.56 -19.30
CA TRP A 137 -7.77 -12.20 -18.90
C TRP A 137 -6.27 -11.96 -18.96
N VAL A 138 -5.47 -12.91 -18.48
CA VAL A 138 -4.00 -12.84 -18.59
C VAL A 138 -3.56 -12.81 -20.06
N GLU A 139 -4.18 -13.61 -20.92
CA GLU A 139 -3.94 -13.61 -22.37
C GLU A 139 -4.33 -12.27 -23.00
N TYR A 140 -5.52 -11.73 -22.66
CA TYR A 140 -5.99 -10.44 -23.13
C TYR A 140 -5.03 -9.31 -22.80
N ILE A 141 -4.48 -9.32 -21.59
CA ILE A 141 -3.55 -8.26 -21.12
C ILE A 141 -2.16 -8.42 -21.77
N THR A 142 -1.62 -9.65 -21.81
CA THR A 142 -0.17 -9.84 -21.97
C THR A 142 0.24 -10.53 -23.28
N MET A 143 -0.71 -11.08 -24.06
CA MET A 143 -0.39 -11.73 -25.33
C MET A 143 -0.25 -10.74 -26.47
N ASP A 144 0.93 -10.69 -27.08
CA ASP A 144 1.23 -9.75 -28.18
C ASP A 144 1.10 -10.41 -29.58
N GLY A 145 1.06 -11.75 -29.64
CA GLY A 145 0.93 -12.52 -30.85
C GLY A 145 -0.50 -12.63 -31.36
N ILE A 146 -0.75 -13.66 -32.17
CA ILE A 146 -2.08 -13.99 -32.72
C ILE A 146 -2.77 -14.93 -31.75
N SER A 147 -3.88 -14.47 -31.17
CA SER A 147 -4.74 -15.28 -30.31
C SER A 147 -6.12 -14.65 -30.18
N PRO A 148 -7.16 -15.43 -29.82
CA PRO A 148 -8.51 -14.87 -29.68
C PRO A 148 -8.61 -13.68 -28.71
N MET A 149 -7.87 -13.70 -27.61
CA MET A 149 -7.91 -12.61 -26.62
C MET A 149 -7.06 -11.41 -27.04
N ALA A 150 -5.94 -11.64 -27.73
CA ALA A 150 -5.16 -10.54 -28.31
C ALA A 150 -5.93 -9.85 -29.43
N ASP A 151 -6.64 -10.61 -30.26
CA ASP A 151 -7.49 -10.06 -31.31
C ASP A 151 -8.67 -9.26 -30.72
N LEU A 152 -9.31 -9.78 -29.66
CA LEU A 152 -10.36 -9.05 -28.93
C LEU A 152 -9.85 -7.74 -28.31
N ARG A 153 -8.61 -7.72 -27.77
CA ARG A 153 -7.99 -6.46 -27.28
C ARG A 153 -7.85 -5.43 -28.39
N ARG A 154 -7.40 -5.85 -29.58
CA ARG A 154 -7.25 -5.00 -30.77
C ARG A 154 -8.59 -4.50 -31.27
N GLU A 155 -9.60 -5.36 -31.32
CA GLU A 155 -10.99 -4.99 -31.65
C GLU A 155 -11.52 -3.93 -30.68
N ASN A 156 -11.13 -3.99 -29.41
CA ASN A 156 -11.45 -3.01 -28.37
C ASN A 156 -10.55 -1.76 -28.39
N GLY A 157 -9.68 -1.61 -29.41
CA GLY A 157 -8.95 -0.38 -29.69
C GLY A 157 -7.55 -0.30 -29.08
N HIS A 158 -6.97 -1.40 -28.59
CA HIS A 158 -5.59 -1.40 -28.07
C HIS A 158 -4.73 -2.46 -28.78
N GLU A 159 -3.77 -1.98 -29.60
CA GLU A 159 -2.96 -2.85 -30.48
C GLU A 159 -1.96 -3.70 -29.68
N ASP A 160 -1.11 -3.06 -28.88
CA ASP A 160 0.00 -3.70 -28.17
C ASP A 160 -0.48 -4.39 -26.87
N ALA A 161 0.25 -5.42 -26.43
CA ALA A 161 0.06 -6.00 -25.11
C ALA A 161 0.53 -5.03 -24.01
N TRP A 162 -0.14 -5.08 -22.85
CA TRP A 162 0.33 -4.37 -21.67
C TRP A 162 1.33 -5.19 -20.88
N GLU A 163 2.16 -4.50 -20.12
CA GLU A 163 2.98 -5.14 -19.11
C GLU A 163 2.19 -5.26 -17.80
N MET A 164 1.98 -6.50 -17.36
CA MET A 164 1.41 -6.84 -16.07
C MET A 164 2.47 -7.56 -15.23
N LYS A 165 3.04 -6.86 -14.26
CA LYS A 165 4.14 -7.41 -13.47
C LYS A 165 3.70 -8.33 -12.35
N PHE A 166 2.59 -8.00 -11.68
CA PHE A 166 2.07 -8.74 -10.55
C PHE A 166 0.66 -9.22 -10.83
N PHE A 167 0.37 -10.45 -10.38
CA PHE A 167 -0.95 -11.03 -10.49
C PHE A 167 -1.33 -11.77 -9.21
N GLY A 168 -2.41 -11.32 -8.58
CA GLY A 168 -3.02 -11.97 -7.42
C GLY A 168 -3.99 -13.07 -7.85
N VAL A 169 -3.87 -14.25 -7.26
CA VAL A 169 -4.76 -15.38 -7.51
C VAL A 169 -5.76 -15.47 -6.35
N GLY A 170 -6.82 -14.69 -6.44
CA GLY A 170 -7.83 -14.54 -5.40
C GLY A 170 -7.50 -13.47 -4.35
N ASN A 171 -8.44 -13.20 -3.47
CA ASN A 171 -8.36 -12.24 -2.37
C ASN A 171 -9.17 -12.74 -1.19
N GLU A 172 -8.60 -12.72 0.03
CA GLU A 172 -9.33 -13.04 1.27
C GLU A 172 -10.25 -14.28 1.15
N ASN A 173 -9.73 -15.32 0.54
CA ASN A 173 -10.54 -16.50 0.21
C ASN A 173 -11.03 -17.25 1.45
N TRP A 174 -10.48 -16.94 2.63
CA TRP A 174 -10.99 -17.35 3.94
C TRP A 174 -12.29 -16.62 4.34
N GLY A 175 -12.58 -15.48 3.74
CA GLY A 175 -13.73 -14.61 4.00
C GLY A 175 -14.50 -14.29 2.73
N CYS A 176 -14.55 -13.01 2.34
CA CYS A 176 -15.34 -12.51 1.22
C CYS A 176 -15.01 -13.18 -0.12
N GLY A 177 -13.80 -13.67 -0.30
CA GLY A 177 -13.39 -14.40 -1.51
C GLY A 177 -13.82 -15.87 -1.56
N GLY A 178 -14.79 -16.32 -0.73
CA GLY A 178 -15.40 -17.63 -0.87
C GLY A 178 -15.54 -18.46 0.40
N ASN A 179 -15.21 -17.95 1.59
CA ASN A 179 -15.29 -18.68 2.88
C ASN A 179 -14.59 -20.05 2.84
N MET A 180 -13.42 -20.12 2.27
CA MET A 180 -12.69 -21.37 2.01
C MET A 180 -11.86 -21.78 3.21
N ARG A 181 -11.64 -23.09 3.36
CA ARG A 181 -10.58 -23.61 4.22
C ARG A 181 -9.23 -23.49 3.51
N PRO A 182 -8.11 -23.36 4.26
CA PRO A 182 -6.81 -23.16 3.64
C PRO A 182 -6.39 -24.30 2.71
N GLU A 183 -6.75 -25.56 3.01
CA GLU A 183 -6.43 -26.71 2.13
C GLU A 183 -7.17 -26.62 0.80
N TYR A 184 -8.44 -26.23 0.82
CA TYR A 184 -9.24 -26.08 -0.38
C TYR A 184 -8.72 -24.93 -1.25
N TYR A 185 -8.40 -23.78 -0.62
CA TYR A 185 -7.81 -22.68 -1.36
C TYR A 185 -6.41 -23.06 -1.92
N ALA A 186 -5.59 -23.78 -1.17
CA ALA A 186 -4.29 -24.24 -1.66
C ALA A 186 -4.44 -25.09 -2.93
N ASP A 187 -5.44 -25.98 -3.00
CA ASP A 187 -5.72 -26.79 -4.21
C ASP A 187 -6.25 -25.92 -5.36
N LEU A 188 -7.13 -24.96 -5.07
CA LEU A 188 -7.59 -23.98 -6.07
C LEU A 188 -6.45 -23.12 -6.59
N TYR A 189 -5.60 -22.57 -5.69
CA TYR A 189 -4.44 -21.79 -6.08
C TYR A 189 -3.54 -22.57 -7.05
N ARG A 190 -3.19 -23.82 -6.72
CA ARG A 190 -2.39 -24.69 -7.58
C ARG A 190 -3.00 -24.83 -8.96
N ARG A 191 -4.32 -25.00 -9.03
CA ARG A 191 -5.06 -25.13 -10.29
C ARG A 191 -5.08 -23.83 -11.07
N TYR A 192 -5.48 -22.69 -10.46
CA TYR A 192 -5.62 -21.41 -11.14
C TYR A 192 -4.27 -20.86 -11.61
N GLN A 193 -3.25 -20.85 -10.74
CA GLN A 193 -1.93 -20.33 -11.10
C GLN A 193 -1.27 -21.10 -12.27
N THR A 194 -1.63 -22.35 -12.49
CA THR A 194 -1.14 -23.15 -13.63
C THR A 194 -1.52 -22.52 -14.97
N TYR A 195 -2.64 -21.84 -15.03
CA TYR A 195 -3.18 -21.21 -16.22
C TYR A 195 -2.90 -19.70 -16.28
N VAL A 196 -2.30 -19.11 -15.26
CA VAL A 196 -1.68 -17.78 -15.32
C VAL A 196 -0.35 -17.95 -16.05
N ARG A 197 -0.38 -17.86 -17.36
CA ARG A 197 0.75 -18.17 -18.24
C ARG A 197 1.53 -16.91 -18.58
N GLN A 198 2.82 -17.08 -18.82
CA GLN A 198 3.67 -16.02 -19.35
C GLN A 198 3.59 -16.05 -20.88
N TYR A 199 3.09 -14.96 -21.46
CA TYR A 199 3.05 -14.74 -22.90
C TYR A 199 4.10 -13.70 -23.29
N GLY A 200 5.34 -14.07 -23.50
CA GLY A 200 6.44 -13.17 -23.78
C GLY A 200 7.57 -13.31 -22.77
N ASP A 201 8.51 -12.37 -22.79
CA ASP A 201 9.76 -12.49 -22.02
C ASP A 201 9.64 -12.03 -20.57
N LYS A 202 8.60 -11.24 -20.23
CA LYS A 202 8.45 -10.67 -18.89
C LYS A 202 7.73 -11.64 -17.96
N LYS A 203 8.39 -11.97 -16.85
CA LYS A 203 7.81 -12.84 -15.82
C LYS A 203 6.69 -12.13 -15.09
N ILE A 204 5.57 -12.84 -14.90
CA ILE A 204 4.50 -12.44 -13.99
C ILE A 204 4.83 -12.94 -12.59
N TYR A 205 4.90 -12.04 -11.61
CA TYR A 205 5.04 -12.36 -10.20
C TYR A 205 3.68 -12.76 -9.64
N LYS A 206 3.54 -14.04 -9.24
CA LYS A 206 2.27 -14.63 -8.79
C LYS A 206 2.14 -14.53 -7.27
N VAL A 207 1.06 -13.90 -6.82
CA VAL A 207 0.74 -13.74 -5.40
C VAL A 207 -0.41 -14.67 -5.03
N ALA A 208 -0.19 -15.53 -4.04
CA ALA A 208 -1.26 -16.35 -3.46
C ALA A 208 -2.02 -15.56 -2.39
N GLY A 209 -3.34 -15.74 -2.30
CA GLY A 209 -4.17 -15.21 -1.20
C GLY A 209 -3.69 -15.79 0.14
N GLY A 210 -3.30 -14.90 1.04
CA GLY A 210 -2.67 -15.25 2.29
C GLY A 210 -3.55 -15.01 3.51
N ALA A 211 -2.92 -14.99 4.67
CA ALA A 211 -3.57 -14.97 5.96
C ALA A 211 -4.22 -13.64 6.33
N ASN A 212 -5.25 -13.71 7.15
CA ASN A 212 -5.74 -12.58 7.93
C ASN A 212 -5.04 -12.55 9.29
N VAL A 213 -4.33 -11.44 9.57
CA VAL A 213 -3.66 -11.19 10.86
C VAL A 213 -2.82 -12.42 11.29
N ALA A 214 -3.15 -13.05 12.40
CA ALA A 214 -2.41 -14.15 13.02
C ALA A 214 -2.93 -15.55 12.62
N ASP A 215 -3.57 -15.69 11.45
CA ASP A 215 -3.93 -17.02 10.95
C ASP A 215 -2.67 -17.75 10.41
N TYR A 216 -1.83 -18.17 11.33
CA TYR A 216 -0.59 -18.89 11.03
C TYR A 216 -0.85 -20.25 10.38
N HIS A 217 -2.02 -20.87 10.64
CA HIS A 217 -2.40 -22.13 10.01
C HIS A 217 -2.64 -21.96 8.50
N TRP A 218 -3.22 -20.84 8.09
CA TRP A 218 -3.36 -20.50 6.66
C TRP A 218 -1.99 -20.42 5.98
N THR A 219 -1.06 -19.65 6.56
CA THR A 219 0.30 -19.51 6.03
C THR A 219 1.02 -20.84 5.94
N GLU A 220 0.99 -21.66 7.02
CA GLU A 220 1.62 -22.98 7.03
C GLU A 220 1.07 -23.89 5.94
N THR A 221 -0.26 -23.93 5.80
CA THR A 221 -0.94 -24.78 4.83
C THR A 221 -0.58 -24.39 3.40
N LEU A 222 -0.57 -23.11 3.07
CA LEU A 222 -0.18 -22.62 1.74
C LEU A 222 1.29 -22.90 1.44
N MET A 223 2.18 -22.61 2.37
CA MET A 223 3.62 -22.87 2.20
C MET A 223 3.89 -24.37 2.02
N LYS A 224 3.29 -25.22 2.82
CA LYS A 224 3.45 -26.66 2.73
C LYS A 224 2.99 -27.24 1.38
N ASN A 225 1.89 -26.73 0.82
CA ASN A 225 1.23 -27.35 -0.31
C ASN A 225 1.50 -26.65 -1.65
N ALA A 226 2.03 -25.42 -1.67
CA ALA A 226 2.12 -24.63 -2.90
C ALA A 226 3.30 -23.64 -3.00
N HIS A 227 4.22 -23.54 -2.02
CA HIS A 227 5.28 -22.53 -2.03
C HIS A 227 6.12 -22.49 -3.32
N TRP A 228 6.35 -23.63 -3.96
CA TRP A 228 7.13 -23.72 -5.21
C TRP A 228 6.40 -23.16 -6.46
N LEU A 229 5.11 -22.87 -6.33
CA LEU A 229 4.26 -22.35 -7.41
C LEU A 229 3.92 -20.85 -7.27
N MET A 230 4.35 -20.22 -6.18
CA MET A 230 4.12 -18.81 -5.92
C MET A 230 5.41 -18.03 -5.79
N ASP A 231 5.36 -16.74 -6.06
CA ASP A 231 6.44 -15.79 -5.82
C ASP A 231 6.19 -14.96 -4.57
N GLY A 232 4.93 -14.77 -4.18
CA GLY A 232 4.52 -14.08 -2.97
C GLY A 232 3.31 -14.71 -2.30
N LEU A 233 3.20 -14.49 -1.00
CA LEU A 233 2.06 -14.87 -0.16
C LEU A 233 1.52 -13.60 0.53
N SER A 234 0.24 -13.34 0.34
CA SER A 234 -0.43 -12.15 0.88
C SER A 234 -0.56 -12.20 2.41
N LEU A 235 -0.62 -11.03 3.03
CA LEU A 235 -0.96 -10.84 4.45
C LEU A 235 -1.77 -9.56 4.59
N HIS A 236 -2.92 -9.64 5.28
CA HIS A 236 -3.78 -8.48 5.56
C HIS A 236 -3.78 -8.15 7.04
N TYR A 237 -3.65 -6.87 7.36
CA TYR A 237 -3.77 -6.37 8.72
C TYR A 237 -4.23 -4.92 8.76
N TYR A 238 -5.37 -4.67 9.40
CA TYR A 238 -5.90 -3.34 9.67
C TYR A 238 -5.83 -2.96 11.14
N VAL A 239 -5.53 -1.69 11.39
CA VAL A 239 -5.40 -1.11 12.74
C VAL A 239 -6.66 -0.31 13.09
N HIS A 240 -7.22 -0.58 14.25
CA HIS A 240 -8.31 0.17 14.86
C HIS A 240 -8.22 0.07 16.39
N PRO A 241 -8.58 1.13 17.16
CA PRO A 241 -8.40 1.13 18.62
C PRO A 241 -9.32 0.16 19.34
N GLN A 242 -10.56 0.03 18.89
CA GLN A 242 -11.59 -0.81 19.49
C GLN A 242 -11.72 -2.19 18.80
N GLY A 243 -12.81 -2.89 19.01
CA GLY A 243 -13.08 -4.19 18.39
C GLY A 243 -13.51 -4.10 16.93
N TRP A 244 -13.73 -5.26 16.31
CA TRP A 244 -14.12 -5.31 14.90
C TRP A 244 -15.48 -4.68 14.60
N GLU A 245 -16.44 -4.79 15.52
CA GLU A 245 -17.79 -4.25 15.34
C GLU A 245 -17.85 -2.75 15.60
N GLU A 246 -17.08 -2.26 16.56
CA GLU A 246 -16.96 -0.85 16.91
C GLU A 246 -15.50 -0.42 16.76
N LYS A 247 -15.13 0.07 15.58
CA LYS A 247 -13.73 0.34 15.24
C LYS A 247 -13.18 1.65 15.81
N GLY A 248 -14.04 2.50 16.38
CA GLY A 248 -13.68 3.83 16.87
C GLY A 248 -13.78 4.92 15.79
N SER A 249 -13.81 6.17 16.23
CA SER A 249 -13.90 7.34 15.35
C SER A 249 -12.53 7.72 14.76
N ALA A 250 -12.54 8.22 13.53
CA ALA A 250 -11.35 8.80 12.91
C ALA A 250 -10.98 10.15 13.55
N LEU A 251 -11.95 10.94 13.99
CA LEU A 251 -11.76 12.31 14.51
C LEU A 251 -11.94 12.46 16.03
N GLU A 252 -12.89 11.71 16.60
CA GLU A 252 -13.25 11.81 18.02
C GLU A 252 -12.65 10.65 18.80
N PHE A 253 -11.48 10.84 19.37
CA PHE A 253 -10.75 9.84 20.15
C PHE A 253 -9.90 10.50 21.23
N ASP A 254 -9.59 9.76 22.27
CA ASP A 254 -8.76 10.20 23.38
C ASP A 254 -7.31 9.69 23.30
N GLU A 255 -6.50 10.04 24.28
CA GLU A 255 -5.09 9.63 24.36
C GLU A 255 -4.94 8.10 24.53
N ALA A 256 -5.88 7.43 25.18
CA ALA A 256 -5.84 5.98 25.32
C ALA A 256 -6.05 5.28 23.98
N GLU A 257 -7.00 5.76 23.16
CA GLU A 257 -7.22 5.24 21.80
C GLU A 257 -6.06 5.55 20.86
N TRP A 258 -5.42 6.72 21.01
CA TRP A 258 -4.17 7.04 20.31
C TRP A 258 -3.09 6.02 20.63
N GLN A 259 -2.83 5.78 21.93
CA GLN A 259 -1.80 4.84 22.37
C GLN A 259 -2.06 3.42 21.85
N VAL A 260 -3.29 2.92 22.02
CA VAL A 260 -3.69 1.59 21.53
C VAL A 260 -3.55 1.48 20.01
N THR A 261 -3.86 2.54 19.27
CA THR A 261 -3.69 2.56 17.81
C THR A 261 -2.22 2.40 17.42
N CYS A 262 -1.32 3.14 18.07
CA CYS A 262 0.13 3.04 17.82
C CYS A 262 0.69 1.67 18.23
N GLU A 263 0.27 1.12 19.37
CA GLU A 263 0.65 -0.23 19.82
C GLU A 263 0.21 -1.31 18.83
N LYS A 264 -1.04 -1.19 18.31
CA LYS A 264 -1.54 -2.11 17.28
C LYS A 264 -0.79 -1.94 15.96
N ALA A 265 -0.37 -0.74 15.57
CA ALA A 265 0.50 -0.57 14.40
C ALA A 265 1.84 -1.32 14.60
N ALA A 266 2.43 -1.24 15.80
CA ALA A 266 3.67 -1.94 16.14
C ALA A 266 3.51 -3.48 16.13
N TYR A 267 2.30 -4.03 16.32
CA TYR A 267 2.03 -5.47 16.26
C TYR A 267 2.36 -6.09 14.87
N MET A 268 2.46 -5.30 13.82
CA MET A 268 2.92 -5.76 12.51
C MET A 268 4.30 -6.43 12.58
N ASP A 269 5.19 -6.00 13.48
CA ASP A 269 6.52 -6.61 13.67
C ASP A 269 6.43 -8.07 14.14
N GLU A 270 5.52 -8.36 15.07
CA GLU A 270 5.27 -9.74 15.53
C GLU A 270 4.65 -10.58 14.41
N LEU A 271 3.67 -10.04 13.68
CA LEU A 271 3.03 -10.74 12.56
C LEU A 271 4.06 -11.14 11.50
N LEU A 272 4.88 -10.21 11.04
CA LEU A 272 5.91 -10.49 10.05
C LEU A 272 6.95 -11.48 10.56
N THR A 273 7.39 -11.36 11.82
CA THR A 273 8.34 -12.28 12.44
C THR A 273 7.79 -13.71 12.46
N ARG A 274 6.55 -13.89 12.90
CA ARG A 274 5.96 -15.23 13.07
C ARG A 274 5.57 -15.87 11.73
N HIS A 275 4.99 -15.11 10.80
CA HIS A 275 4.71 -15.61 9.45
C HIS A 275 6.01 -15.97 8.72
N SER A 276 7.06 -15.13 8.81
CA SER A 276 8.37 -15.44 8.23
C SER A 276 8.97 -16.72 8.80
N ALA A 277 8.91 -16.91 10.11
CA ALA A 277 9.46 -18.12 10.77
C ALA A 277 8.75 -19.41 10.30
N ILE A 278 7.45 -19.35 10.00
CA ILE A 278 6.71 -20.46 9.39
C ILE A 278 7.16 -20.68 7.95
N MET A 279 7.24 -19.59 7.18
CA MET A 279 7.66 -19.66 5.77
C MET A 279 9.06 -20.22 5.61
N ASP A 280 10.01 -19.87 6.51
CA ASP A 280 11.40 -20.34 6.51
C ASP A 280 11.54 -21.87 6.65
N GLN A 281 10.54 -22.55 7.23
CA GLN A 281 10.52 -24.01 7.33
C GLN A 281 10.35 -24.70 5.95
N TYR A 282 9.69 -24.03 5.01
CA TYR A 282 9.39 -24.53 3.66
C TYR A 282 10.22 -23.85 2.57
N ASP A 283 10.70 -22.64 2.84
CA ASP A 283 11.43 -21.77 1.92
C ASP A 283 12.60 -21.09 2.64
N PRO A 284 13.63 -21.84 3.03
CA PRO A 284 14.78 -21.33 3.80
C PRO A 284 15.63 -20.32 3.02
N GLU A 285 15.54 -20.32 1.69
CA GLU A 285 16.22 -19.34 0.84
C GLU A 285 15.45 -18.00 0.77
N GLN A 286 14.26 -17.94 1.35
CA GLN A 286 13.40 -16.76 1.40
C GLN A 286 13.04 -16.20 0.01
N ARG A 287 12.78 -17.11 -0.93
CA ARG A 287 12.37 -16.77 -2.30
C ARG A 287 10.95 -16.23 -2.38
N VAL A 288 10.03 -16.80 -1.58
CA VAL A 288 8.63 -16.37 -1.52
C VAL A 288 8.53 -15.12 -0.65
N GLY A 289 8.14 -13.99 -1.22
CA GLY A 289 7.95 -12.75 -0.47
C GLY A 289 6.65 -12.74 0.35
N ILE A 290 6.64 -12.01 1.46
CA ILE A 290 5.40 -11.56 2.09
C ILE A 290 4.93 -10.32 1.32
N ILE A 291 3.66 -10.33 0.93
CA ILE A 291 3.00 -9.25 0.23
C ILE A 291 1.90 -8.72 1.16
N VAL A 292 2.17 -7.60 1.82
CA VAL A 292 1.19 -6.98 2.72
C VAL A 292 0.27 -6.08 1.88
N ASP A 293 -0.53 -6.70 1.03
CA ASP A 293 -1.30 -6.02 0.00
C ASP A 293 -2.63 -5.41 0.48
N GLU A 294 -2.91 -5.53 1.79
CA GLU A 294 -3.88 -4.69 2.49
C GLU A 294 -3.37 -4.37 3.90
N TRP A 295 -3.16 -3.08 4.18
CA TRP A 295 -2.79 -2.59 5.48
C TRP A 295 -3.20 -1.12 5.66
N GLY A 296 -3.28 -0.68 6.90
CA GLY A 296 -3.61 0.70 7.25
C GLY A 296 -4.59 0.76 8.41
N THR A 297 -5.19 1.91 8.61
CA THR A 297 -6.24 2.12 9.61
C THR A 297 -7.63 1.81 9.04
N TRP A 298 -8.49 1.26 9.87
CA TRP A 298 -9.90 1.05 9.56
C TRP A 298 -10.75 1.52 10.73
N PHE A 299 -11.23 2.76 10.66
CA PHE A 299 -12.15 3.32 11.62
C PHE A 299 -13.59 3.18 11.15
N SER A 300 -14.54 3.61 12.00
CA SER A 300 -15.94 3.73 11.59
C SER A 300 -16.07 4.76 10.49
N ALA A 301 -16.94 4.50 9.51
CA ALA A 301 -17.22 5.44 8.44
C ALA A 301 -17.75 6.78 8.99
N GLU A 302 -17.38 7.88 8.33
CA GLU A 302 -17.82 9.22 8.76
C GLU A 302 -19.35 9.32 8.80
N PRO A 303 -19.91 9.93 9.86
CA PRO A 303 -21.35 10.11 10.00
C PRO A 303 -21.97 10.80 8.79
N GLY A 304 -23.12 10.30 8.35
CA GLY A 304 -23.85 10.85 7.20
C GLY A 304 -23.40 10.34 5.84
N THR A 305 -22.34 9.53 5.78
CA THR A 305 -21.90 8.83 4.56
C THR A 305 -22.51 7.43 4.47
N ASN A 306 -22.47 6.81 3.29
CA ASN A 306 -22.82 5.39 3.17
C ASN A 306 -21.77 4.55 3.93
N PRO A 307 -22.13 3.80 4.97
CA PRO A 307 -21.14 3.06 5.76
C PRO A 307 -20.40 1.98 4.95
N GLY A 308 -21.01 1.45 3.89
CA GLY A 308 -20.35 0.51 2.97
C GLY A 308 -19.34 1.15 2.03
N PHE A 309 -19.19 2.47 2.05
CA PHE A 309 -18.15 3.18 1.29
C PHE A 309 -16.84 3.33 2.04
N LEU A 310 -16.82 3.00 3.31
CA LEU A 310 -15.66 3.05 4.19
C LEU A 310 -14.90 4.40 4.12
N TYR A 311 -15.65 5.49 3.91
CA TYR A 311 -15.09 6.82 3.94
C TYR A 311 -14.79 7.23 5.37
N GLN A 312 -13.55 7.50 5.69
CA GLN A 312 -13.09 8.02 6.98
C GLN A 312 -12.12 9.17 6.77
N GLN A 313 -12.08 10.11 7.73
CA GLN A 313 -11.08 11.15 7.73
C GLN A 313 -9.71 10.58 8.15
N ASN A 314 -8.62 11.21 7.68
CA ASN A 314 -7.24 10.88 8.03
C ASN A 314 -6.63 11.98 8.86
N THR A 315 -6.02 11.62 9.99
CA THR A 315 -5.41 12.55 10.93
C THR A 315 -3.91 12.29 11.07
N ILE A 316 -3.25 13.09 11.91
CA ILE A 316 -1.85 12.84 12.28
C ILE A 316 -1.66 11.46 12.95
N ARG A 317 -2.71 10.88 13.58
CA ARG A 317 -2.69 9.51 14.11
C ARG A 317 -2.47 8.47 12.99
N ASP A 318 -3.12 8.67 11.83
CA ASP A 318 -2.91 7.82 10.65
C ASP A 318 -1.49 7.94 10.11
N ALA A 319 -0.94 9.14 10.13
CA ALA A 319 0.46 9.36 9.76
C ALA A 319 1.44 8.61 10.69
N MET A 320 1.16 8.55 12.00
CA MET A 320 1.95 7.72 12.92
C MET A 320 1.86 6.24 12.55
N VAL A 321 0.64 5.72 12.30
CA VAL A 321 0.45 4.31 11.87
C VAL A 321 1.23 4.03 10.59
N ALA A 322 1.17 4.92 9.59
CA ALA A 322 1.91 4.76 8.35
C ALA A 322 3.43 4.71 8.60
N ALA A 323 3.99 5.64 9.37
CA ALA A 323 5.41 5.71 9.66
C ALA A 323 5.91 4.51 10.49
N ILE A 324 5.19 4.12 11.54
CA ILE A 324 5.50 2.92 12.35
C ILE A 324 5.54 1.68 11.46
N THR A 325 4.52 1.49 10.63
CA THR A 325 4.40 0.30 9.78
C THR A 325 5.47 0.27 8.69
N LEU A 326 5.77 1.40 8.02
CA LEU A 326 6.85 1.49 7.04
C LEU A 326 8.22 1.19 7.66
N ASN A 327 8.51 1.71 8.86
CA ASN A 327 9.74 1.39 9.58
C ASN A 327 9.86 -0.12 9.85
N ILE A 328 8.76 -0.79 10.18
CA ILE A 328 8.71 -2.24 10.37
C ILE A 328 8.95 -2.98 9.05
N PHE A 329 8.32 -2.55 7.95
CA PHE A 329 8.55 -3.17 6.64
C PHE A 329 10.02 -3.09 6.23
N HIS A 330 10.70 -1.96 6.47
CA HIS A 330 12.13 -1.82 6.21
C HIS A 330 12.98 -2.78 7.05
N LYS A 331 12.64 -2.96 8.33
CA LYS A 331 13.28 -3.94 9.21
C LYS A 331 13.15 -5.37 8.64
N HIS A 332 12.03 -5.67 8.00
CA HIS A 332 11.73 -6.97 7.40
C HIS A 332 11.95 -7.00 5.87
N ALA A 333 12.72 -6.07 5.30
CA ALA A 333 12.91 -5.88 3.85
C ALA A 333 13.37 -7.15 3.10
N LYS A 334 14.02 -8.09 3.79
CA LYS A 334 14.44 -9.35 3.18
C LYS A 334 13.26 -10.26 2.83
N ARG A 335 12.17 -10.21 3.60
CA ARG A 335 10.99 -11.07 3.41
C ARG A 335 9.78 -10.30 2.87
N VAL A 336 9.65 -9.00 3.16
CA VAL A 336 8.58 -8.15 2.65
C VAL A 336 8.97 -7.61 1.29
N HIS A 337 8.36 -8.13 0.23
CA HIS A 337 8.66 -7.73 -1.14
C HIS A 337 7.74 -6.61 -1.65
N MET A 338 6.53 -6.49 -1.09
CA MET A 338 5.54 -5.49 -1.46
C MET A 338 4.60 -5.21 -0.29
N ALA A 339 4.07 -3.99 -0.24
CA ALA A 339 2.93 -3.63 0.59
C ALA A 339 2.04 -2.65 -0.20
N ASN A 340 0.72 -2.71 0.01
CA ASN A 340 -0.23 -1.82 -0.66
C ASN A 340 -1.15 -1.21 0.38
N ILE A 341 -0.96 0.08 0.65
CA ILE A 341 -1.81 0.77 1.63
C ILE A 341 -3.25 0.86 1.14
N ALA A 342 -4.18 0.62 2.01
CA ALA A 342 -5.61 0.67 1.73
C ALA A 342 -6.22 1.97 2.25
N GLN A 343 -6.74 2.84 1.34
CA GLN A 343 -6.66 2.74 -0.10
C GLN A 343 -6.15 4.07 -0.68
N THR A 344 -6.03 4.16 -1.99
CA THR A 344 -5.41 5.33 -2.64
C THR A 344 -6.20 6.62 -2.46
N VAL A 345 -7.53 6.58 -2.67
CA VAL A 345 -8.43 7.77 -2.65
C VAL A 345 -9.73 7.45 -1.90
N ASN A 346 -10.17 8.36 -1.03
CA ASN A 346 -11.50 8.40 -0.38
C ASN A 346 -11.89 7.20 0.50
N VAL A 347 -11.07 6.20 0.65
CA VAL A 347 -11.42 4.96 1.34
C VAL A 347 -10.37 4.62 2.38
N LEU A 348 -10.80 4.27 3.59
CA LEU A 348 -9.93 3.87 4.69
C LEU A 348 -8.80 4.89 4.94
N GLN A 349 -7.55 4.43 5.06
CA GLN A 349 -6.39 5.32 5.21
C GLN A 349 -5.96 5.91 3.86
N ALA A 350 -6.82 6.72 3.25
CA ALA A 350 -6.58 7.29 1.93
C ALA A 350 -5.41 8.28 1.91
N MET A 351 -4.66 8.27 0.81
CA MET A 351 -3.65 9.30 0.54
C MET A 351 -4.30 10.65 0.19
N ILE A 352 -5.42 10.58 -0.48
CA ILE A 352 -6.11 11.73 -1.08
C ILE A 352 -7.61 11.63 -0.79
N LEU A 353 -8.21 12.77 -0.46
CA LEU A 353 -9.66 12.92 -0.40
C LEU A 353 -10.12 13.83 -1.54
N THR A 354 -11.27 13.52 -2.13
CA THR A 354 -11.88 14.34 -3.20
C THR A 354 -13.33 14.62 -2.91
N ASP A 355 -13.79 15.83 -3.29
CA ASP A 355 -15.21 16.20 -3.31
C ASP A 355 -15.44 17.18 -4.47
N GLY A 356 -16.23 16.75 -5.48
CA GLY A 356 -16.38 17.50 -6.72
C GLY A 356 -15.03 17.83 -7.36
N GLU A 357 -14.76 19.12 -7.56
CA GLU A 357 -13.50 19.61 -8.14
C GLU A 357 -12.34 19.68 -7.10
N GLN A 358 -12.65 19.59 -5.81
CA GLN A 358 -11.66 19.73 -4.75
C GLN A 358 -10.87 18.44 -4.54
N MET A 359 -9.61 18.59 -4.14
CA MET A 359 -8.69 17.52 -3.76
C MET A 359 -7.85 17.94 -2.57
N VAL A 360 -7.71 17.06 -1.58
CA VAL A 360 -6.93 17.29 -0.36
C VAL A 360 -5.96 16.13 -0.15
N LYS A 361 -4.71 16.46 0.16
CA LYS A 361 -3.68 15.50 0.58
C LYS A 361 -3.79 15.25 2.08
N THR A 362 -3.83 14.00 2.49
CA THR A 362 -3.93 13.62 3.91
C THR A 362 -2.57 13.64 4.61
N PRO A 363 -2.50 13.64 5.95
CA PRO A 363 -1.24 13.44 6.67
C PRO A 363 -0.49 12.16 6.28
N SER A 364 -1.20 11.07 5.95
CA SER A 364 -0.60 9.84 5.43
C SER A 364 0.10 10.04 4.08
N TYR A 365 -0.46 10.86 3.18
CA TYR A 365 0.20 11.22 1.92
C TYR A 365 1.58 11.84 2.18
N HIS A 366 1.67 12.75 3.14
CA HIS A 366 2.92 13.42 3.47
C HIS A 366 3.97 12.48 4.07
N VAL A 367 3.56 11.42 4.78
CA VAL A 367 4.49 10.37 5.20
C VAL A 367 5.09 9.64 4.00
N PHE A 368 4.28 9.26 3.02
CA PHE A 368 4.79 8.63 1.79
C PHE A 368 5.72 9.56 1.00
N ASP A 369 5.43 10.87 0.97
CA ASP A 369 6.32 11.87 0.34
C ASP A 369 7.66 12.00 1.07
N LEU A 370 7.67 12.01 2.40
CA LEU A 370 8.90 12.01 3.20
C LEU A 370 9.71 10.73 3.02
N TYR A 371 9.04 9.57 3.00
CA TYR A 371 9.67 8.24 3.01
C TYR A 371 10.07 7.71 1.62
N LYS A 372 9.66 8.36 0.53
CA LYS A 372 10.01 7.91 -0.84
C LYS A 372 11.52 7.80 -1.09
N VAL A 373 12.33 8.49 -0.31
CA VAL A 373 13.80 8.43 -0.35
C VAL A 373 14.37 7.05 -0.04
N HIS A 374 13.61 6.22 0.68
CA HIS A 374 14.00 4.85 1.03
C HIS A 374 13.72 3.82 -0.07
N GLN A 375 12.98 4.18 -1.13
CA GLN A 375 12.69 3.27 -2.24
C GLN A 375 13.98 2.84 -2.94
N ASP A 376 14.19 1.52 -3.03
CA ASP A 376 15.39 0.88 -3.60
C ASP A 376 16.72 1.30 -2.91
N ALA A 377 16.64 1.81 -1.67
CA ALA A 377 17.80 2.04 -0.82
C ALA A 377 18.17 0.77 -0.04
N GLU A 378 19.38 0.67 0.46
CA GLU A 378 19.82 -0.43 1.31
C GLU A 378 19.60 -0.11 2.79
N THR A 379 19.06 -1.05 3.56
CA THR A 379 18.94 -0.91 5.02
C THR A 379 20.31 -0.79 5.67
N ILE A 380 20.40 -0.05 6.77
CA ILE A 380 21.62 0.06 7.57
C ILE A 380 21.35 -0.44 8.99
N ASP A 381 22.22 -1.32 9.47
CA ASP A 381 22.17 -1.80 10.84
C ASP A 381 22.49 -0.67 11.83
N SER A 382 21.74 -0.63 12.91
CA SER A 382 21.92 0.33 13.99
C SER A 382 21.70 -0.30 15.35
N HIS A 383 22.41 0.21 16.36
CA HIS A 383 22.31 -0.26 17.74
C HIS A 383 22.23 0.95 18.67
N GLY A 384 21.32 0.91 19.62
CA GLY A 384 21.17 2.01 20.58
C GLY A 384 20.14 1.74 21.67
N THR A 385 19.81 2.79 22.40
CA THR A 385 18.74 2.75 23.38
C THR A 385 17.38 2.77 22.66
N SER A 386 16.42 2.01 23.17
CA SER A 386 15.01 2.06 22.72
C SER A 386 14.26 3.20 23.42
N SER A 387 13.18 3.63 22.83
CA SER A 387 12.16 4.50 23.41
C SER A 387 10.79 3.87 23.19
N ASP A 388 9.86 4.12 24.09
CA ASP A 388 8.49 3.60 23.98
C ASP A 388 7.64 4.39 22.98
N THR A 389 8.12 5.55 22.53
CA THR A 389 7.37 6.48 21.66
C THR A 389 8.11 6.87 20.38
N ILE A 390 9.33 6.34 20.19
CA ILE A 390 10.13 6.61 18.99
C ILE A 390 10.32 5.32 18.19
N THR A 391 10.03 5.41 16.90
CA THR A 391 10.49 4.41 15.92
C THR A 391 11.23 5.11 14.80
N TYR A 392 12.18 4.41 14.19
CA TYR A 392 13.01 4.99 13.13
C TYR A 392 13.44 3.92 12.11
N THR A 393 13.83 4.39 10.95
CA THR A 393 14.49 3.59 9.93
C THR A 393 15.69 4.33 9.35
N ILE A 394 16.68 3.57 8.89
CA ILE A 394 17.91 4.11 8.30
C ILE A 394 18.20 3.35 7.03
N SER A 395 18.45 4.08 5.95
CA SER A 395 18.87 3.49 4.70
C SER A 395 19.97 4.27 4.02
N LYS A 396 20.62 3.65 3.04
CA LYS A 396 21.66 4.28 2.23
C LYS A 396 21.35 4.10 0.75
N LYS A 397 21.46 5.17 0.01
CA LYS A 397 21.40 5.16 -1.45
C LYS A 397 22.58 5.96 -1.98
N GLU A 398 23.49 5.28 -2.68
CA GLU A 398 24.76 5.87 -3.14
C GLU A 398 25.59 6.44 -1.97
N ASP A 399 25.88 7.73 -1.94
CA ASP A 399 26.62 8.45 -0.89
C ASP A 399 25.72 9.09 0.17
N THR A 400 24.39 8.87 0.08
CA THR A 400 23.41 9.53 0.92
C THR A 400 22.79 8.56 1.92
N ILE A 401 22.81 8.93 3.20
CA ILE A 401 22.11 8.23 4.28
C ILE A 401 20.81 8.96 4.55
N HIS A 402 19.71 8.21 4.59
CA HIS A 402 18.38 8.69 4.93
C HIS A 402 17.98 8.17 6.30
N LEU A 403 17.60 9.07 7.19
CA LEU A 403 17.08 8.78 8.53
C LEU A 403 15.63 9.25 8.57
N SER A 404 14.69 8.34 8.80
CA SER A 404 13.30 8.71 9.09
C SER A 404 12.93 8.33 10.51
N VAL A 405 12.29 9.25 11.23
CA VAL A 405 11.93 9.12 12.64
C VAL A 405 10.47 9.46 12.81
N CYS A 406 9.75 8.62 13.56
CA CYS A 406 8.40 8.88 14.03
C CYS A 406 8.39 9.03 15.53
N ASN A 407 7.92 10.17 16.04
CA ASN A 407 7.66 10.40 17.45
C ASN A 407 6.14 10.43 17.67
N PHE A 408 5.59 9.35 18.21
CA PHE A 408 4.17 9.22 18.50
C PHE A 408 3.80 9.51 19.96
N ALA A 409 4.68 10.14 20.73
CA ALA A 409 4.30 10.77 22.00
C ALA A 409 3.23 11.85 21.76
N THR A 410 2.34 12.07 22.71
CA THR A 410 1.30 13.12 22.61
C THR A 410 1.79 14.48 23.05
N GLN A 411 2.91 14.55 23.76
CA GLN A 411 3.48 15.78 24.31
C GLN A 411 5.02 15.71 24.37
N GLY A 412 5.66 16.87 24.42
CA GLY A 412 7.09 16.98 24.64
C GLY A 412 7.93 16.94 23.37
N THR A 413 9.22 16.81 23.57
CA THR A 413 10.23 16.72 22.50
C THR A 413 11.27 15.69 22.92
N GLU A 414 11.60 14.77 22.01
CA GLU A 414 12.62 13.75 22.23
C GLU A 414 13.96 14.17 21.62
N GLU A 415 15.05 13.98 22.38
CA GLU A 415 16.40 14.22 21.88
C GLU A 415 17.03 12.91 21.40
N LEU A 416 17.37 12.85 20.11
CA LEU A 416 18.02 11.70 19.46
C LEU A 416 19.38 12.12 18.93
N THR A 417 20.40 11.29 19.14
CA THR A 417 21.71 11.45 18.53
C THR A 417 22.07 10.21 17.74
N PHE A 418 22.28 10.37 16.45
CA PHE A 418 22.77 9.33 15.56
C PHE A 418 24.28 9.52 15.33
N SER A 419 25.05 8.46 15.57
CA SER A 419 26.51 8.45 15.40
C SER A 419 26.87 7.52 14.25
N LEU A 420 27.46 8.05 13.18
CA LEU A 420 27.88 7.32 12.00
C LEU A 420 29.34 6.85 12.16
N GLU A 421 29.77 5.89 11.35
CA GLU A 421 31.18 5.47 11.26
C GLU A 421 32.01 6.45 10.42
N THR A 422 31.37 7.19 9.51
CA THR A 422 31.99 8.16 8.61
C THR A 422 31.59 9.60 8.96
N ALA A 423 32.39 10.58 8.58
CA ALA A 423 32.06 11.98 8.77
C ALA A 423 30.84 12.37 7.90
N ILE A 424 30.02 13.29 8.41
CA ILE A 424 28.92 13.90 7.68
C ILE A 424 29.46 15.11 6.94
N ASN A 425 29.32 15.11 5.61
CA ASN A 425 29.78 16.21 4.76
C ASN A 425 28.74 17.34 4.68
N GLU A 426 27.45 16.97 4.54
CA GLU A 426 26.36 17.93 4.31
C GLU A 426 25.01 17.34 4.74
N VAL A 427 24.09 18.19 5.17
CA VAL A 427 22.65 17.90 5.27
C VAL A 427 22.01 18.34 3.96
N LYS A 428 21.64 17.39 3.09
CA LYS A 428 21.00 17.67 1.81
C LYS A 428 19.59 18.21 2.02
N GLU A 429 18.85 17.59 2.92
CA GLU A 429 17.46 17.93 3.19
C GLU A 429 17.07 17.47 4.61
N ALA A 430 16.23 18.24 5.27
CA ALA A 430 15.59 17.84 6.52
C ALA A 430 14.15 18.38 6.52
N ARG A 431 13.17 17.48 6.54
CA ARG A 431 11.75 17.83 6.44
C ARG A 431 10.91 17.02 7.43
N TYR A 432 9.77 17.55 7.83
CA TYR A 432 8.88 16.88 8.75
C TYR A 432 7.44 17.31 8.58
N ILE A 433 6.53 16.51 9.15
CA ILE A 433 5.16 16.90 9.48
C ILE A 433 4.96 16.83 10.98
N VAL A 434 4.07 17.65 11.52
CA VAL A 434 3.73 17.68 12.94
C VAL A 434 2.26 18.04 13.11
N GLY A 435 1.58 17.40 14.07
CA GLY A 435 0.25 17.81 14.52
C GLY A 435 0.33 18.72 15.73
N ASP A 436 -0.52 19.73 15.77
CA ASP A 436 -0.71 20.60 16.95
C ASP A 436 -1.66 19.95 17.98
N LYS A 437 -2.42 18.96 17.55
CA LYS A 437 -3.35 18.14 18.34
C LYS A 437 -3.43 16.74 17.75
N MET A 438 -3.87 15.76 18.54
CA MET A 438 -3.92 14.35 18.13
C MET A 438 -4.79 14.08 16.90
N ASN A 439 -5.83 14.86 16.66
CA ASN A 439 -6.70 14.76 15.51
C ASN A 439 -6.45 15.84 14.45
N ALA A 440 -5.26 16.45 14.43
CA ALA A 440 -4.87 17.38 13.36
C ALA A 440 -4.98 16.68 12.00
N HIS A 441 -5.66 17.31 11.05
CA HIS A 441 -5.95 16.74 9.73
C HIS A 441 -6.17 17.84 8.69
N ASN A 442 -6.15 17.47 7.44
CA ASN A 442 -6.52 18.33 6.33
C ASN A 442 -7.94 17.99 5.88
N ASP A 443 -8.75 19.00 5.64
CA ASP A 443 -10.09 18.90 5.04
C ASP A 443 -10.25 19.89 3.88
N PHE A 444 -11.43 19.94 3.26
CA PHE A 444 -11.66 20.79 2.10
C PHE A 444 -11.70 22.29 2.43
N ASP A 445 -11.98 22.65 3.68
CA ASP A 445 -11.95 24.04 4.15
C ASP A 445 -10.54 24.44 4.65
N HIS A 446 -9.74 23.45 5.11
CA HIS A 446 -8.41 23.61 5.67
C HIS A 446 -7.44 22.57 5.06
N PRO A 447 -7.09 22.71 3.78
CA PRO A 447 -6.34 21.67 3.05
C PRO A 447 -4.83 21.61 3.39
N GLU A 448 -4.32 22.54 4.20
CA GLU A 448 -2.89 22.72 4.48
C GLU A 448 -2.57 22.83 6.00
N ASP A 449 -3.47 22.35 6.88
CA ASP A 449 -3.23 22.39 8.34
C ASP A 449 -2.08 21.45 8.74
N VAL A 450 -1.92 20.32 8.05
CA VAL A 450 -0.81 19.38 8.23
C VAL A 450 -0.08 19.22 6.90
N VAL A 451 1.07 19.88 6.77
CA VAL A 451 1.89 19.85 5.54
C VAL A 451 3.37 19.65 5.89
N ILE A 452 4.14 19.25 4.89
CA ILE A 452 5.59 19.12 5.02
C ILE A 452 6.21 20.50 5.21
N GLN A 453 7.07 20.62 6.22
CA GLN A 453 7.82 21.81 6.57
C GLN A 453 9.32 21.48 6.64
N ASP A 454 10.17 22.53 6.55
CA ASP A 454 11.59 22.39 6.78
C ASP A 454 11.88 22.14 8.27
N PHE A 455 12.66 21.10 8.55
CA PHE A 455 13.08 20.76 9.90
C PHE A 455 14.42 21.41 10.20
N THR A 456 14.48 22.28 11.18
CA THR A 456 15.69 23.04 11.54
C THR A 456 16.22 22.73 12.93
N ALA A 457 15.54 21.89 13.71
CA ALA A 457 15.90 21.58 15.10
C ALA A 457 16.96 20.44 15.19
N TYR A 458 18.04 20.56 14.41
CA TYR A 458 19.15 19.61 14.41
C TYR A 458 20.51 20.31 14.58
N ASP A 459 21.53 19.54 14.99
CA ASP A 459 22.93 19.94 15.09
C ASP A 459 23.82 18.83 14.53
N VAL A 460 24.78 19.20 13.67
CA VAL A 460 25.73 18.24 13.08
C VAL A 460 27.12 18.56 13.56
N LYS A 461 27.82 17.54 14.09
CA LYS A 461 29.21 17.62 14.56
C LYS A 461 29.97 16.38 14.11
N GLU A 462 30.94 16.59 13.23
CA GLU A 462 31.79 15.52 12.69
C GLU A 462 30.95 14.36 12.10
N ASN A 463 30.84 13.26 12.82
CA ASN A 463 30.08 12.07 12.43
C ASN A 463 28.78 11.91 13.20
N LYS A 464 28.26 12.94 13.81
CA LYS A 464 27.04 12.90 14.63
C LYS A 464 26.02 13.91 14.15
N VAL A 465 24.76 13.48 14.13
CA VAL A 465 23.60 14.34 13.99
C VAL A 465 22.70 14.19 15.21
N SER A 466 22.38 15.32 15.85
CA SER A 466 21.46 15.38 16.99
C SER A 466 20.18 16.08 16.57
N LEU A 467 19.04 15.46 16.88
CA LEU A 467 17.70 15.90 16.48
C LEU A 467 16.87 16.19 17.73
N ARG A 468 16.09 17.27 17.74
CA ARG A 468 15.03 17.53 18.72
C ARG A 468 13.68 17.32 18.04
N VAL A 469 13.14 16.11 18.19
CA VAL A 469 11.95 15.64 17.47
C VAL A 469 10.71 15.92 18.30
N PRO A 470 9.81 16.81 17.87
CA PRO A 470 8.59 17.11 18.63
C PRO A 470 7.66 15.90 18.66
N ALA A 471 6.76 15.88 19.65
CA ALA A 471 5.67 14.89 19.71
C ALA A 471 4.77 14.98 18.46
N MET A 472 4.04 13.92 18.16
CA MET A 472 3.10 13.83 17.04
C MET A 472 3.74 14.24 15.70
N SER A 473 4.97 13.78 15.43
CA SER A 473 5.71 14.17 14.22
C SER A 473 6.35 12.99 13.49
N VAL A 474 6.49 13.16 12.18
CA VAL A 474 7.28 12.28 11.30
C VAL A 474 8.31 13.15 10.58
N LEU A 475 9.57 12.78 10.70
CA LEU A 475 10.74 13.51 10.19
C LEU A 475 11.52 12.63 9.21
N THR A 476 12.06 13.22 8.17
CA THR A 476 13.14 12.62 7.35
C THR A 476 14.27 13.61 7.18
N ILE A 477 15.51 13.12 7.39
CA ILE A 477 16.74 13.88 7.14
C ILE A 477 17.67 13.05 6.25
N SER A 478 18.26 13.70 5.25
CA SER A 478 19.18 13.10 4.26
C SER A 478 20.57 13.71 4.40
N LEU A 479 21.57 12.86 4.63
CA LEU A 479 22.94 13.23 4.94
C LEU A 479 23.89 12.68 3.89
N THR A 480 24.84 13.49 3.37
CA THR A 480 25.96 13.00 2.56
C THR A 480 27.12 12.58 3.47
N VAL A 481 27.74 11.44 3.20
CA VAL A 481 28.88 10.90 3.96
C VAL A 481 30.11 10.66 3.09
#